data_5e6ede19923041982fc36d47aaa6adb7
#
_entry.id   5e6ede19923041982fc36d47aaa6adb7
#
_cell.length_a   1.000
_cell.length_b   1.000
_cell.length_c   1.000
_cell.angle_alpha   90.00
_cell.angle_beta   90.00
_cell.angle_gamma   90.00
#
_symmetry.space_group_name_H-M   'P 1'
#
loop_
_entity.id
_entity.type
_entity.pdbx_description
1 polymer ?
#
loop_
_entity_poly.entity_id
_entity_poly.type
_entity_poly.pdbx_seq_one_letter_code
_entity_poly.pdbx_strand_id
1 'polypeptide(L)'
;MKVYISGKISGTDLTHTRKRFSDVADKLQSLGHEVVNPLCNGLSETDPWEAHIAKDIANLLQCEGIYMLQGWEESQGARIEHAMAKDAKLIVFYE
;
A
#
# COMPACT_ATOMS: atom_id res chain seq x y z
N MET A 1 2.91 14.30 5.76
CA MET A 1 2.06 13.34 6.49
C MET A 1 2.55 11.91 6.25
N LYS A 2 2.08 10.97 7.04
CA LYS A 2 2.42 9.56 6.87
C LYS A 2 1.42 8.92 5.90
N VAL A 3 1.91 8.38 4.78
CA VAL A 3 1.09 7.89 3.66
C VAL A 3 1.41 6.41 3.38
N TYR A 4 0.37 5.60 3.29
CA TYR A 4 0.46 4.20 2.92
C TYR A 4 0.23 4.05 1.41
N ILE A 5 1.06 3.26 0.73
CA ILE A 5 0.88 2.97 -0.70
C ILE A 5 0.09 1.68 -0.85
N SER A 6 -0.98 1.72 -1.64
CA SER A 6 -1.82 0.55 -1.90
C SER A 6 -1.97 0.31 -3.40
N GLY A 7 -1.88 -0.95 -3.81
CA GLY A 7 -2.01 -1.32 -5.21
C GLY A 7 -1.97 -2.83 -5.39
N LYS A 8 -2.10 -3.26 -6.64
CA LYS A 8 -2.11 -4.67 -6.99
C LYS A 8 -0.71 -5.26 -6.87
N ILE A 9 -0.56 -6.32 -6.08
CA ILE A 9 0.70 -7.03 -5.86
C ILE A 9 0.56 -8.49 -6.31
N SER A 10 -0.47 -9.20 -5.85
CA SER A 10 -0.68 -10.61 -6.18
C SER A 10 -0.94 -10.80 -7.67
N GLY A 11 -0.28 -11.79 -8.27
CA GLY A 11 -0.43 -12.10 -9.69
C GLY A 11 0.33 -11.15 -10.61
N THR A 12 1.19 -10.27 -10.09
CA THR A 12 2.03 -9.38 -10.90
C THR A 12 3.46 -9.90 -10.98
N ASP A 13 4.25 -9.34 -11.92
CA ASP A 13 5.69 -9.53 -11.93
C ASP A 13 6.27 -8.74 -10.76
N LEU A 14 6.79 -9.45 -9.74
CA LEU A 14 7.26 -8.81 -8.50
C LEU A 14 8.40 -7.83 -8.72
N THR A 15 9.31 -8.10 -9.66
CA THR A 15 10.42 -7.18 -9.95
C THR A 15 9.87 -5.84 -10.43
N HIS A 16 8.94 -5.88 -11.36
CA HIS A 16 8.31 -4.68 -11.91
C HIS A 16 7.46 -3.97 -10.85
N THR A 17 6.71 -4.74 -10.07
CA THR A 17 5.85 -4.20 -9.00
C THR A 17 6.66 -3.53 -7.91
N ARG A 18 7.76 -4.14 -7.47
CA ARG A 18 8.66 -3.54 -6.48
C ARG A 18 9.22 -2.21 -6.97
N LYS A 19 9.63 -2.16 -8.25
CA LYS A 19 10.13 -0.91 -8.84
C LYS A 19 9.05 0.16 -8.85
N ARG A 20 7.83 -0.18 -9.23
CA ARG A 20 6.70 0.75 -9.28
C ARG A 20 6.39 1.34 -7.90
N PHE A 21 6.32 0.49 -6.88
CA PHE A 21 6.08 0.94 -5.51
C PHE A 21 7.23 1.80 -4.99
N SER A 22 8.46 1.43 -5.30
CA SER A 22 9.65 2.17 -4.91
C SER A 22 9.69 3.56 -5.56
N ASP A 23 9.37 3.63 -6.85
CA ASP A 23 9.33 4.92 -7.58
C ASP A 23 8.28 5.86 -6.99
N VAL A 24 7.10 5.34 -6.63
CA VAL A 24 6.05 6.12 -6.00
C VAL A 24 6.48 6.56 -4.59
N ALA A 25 7.12 5.66 -3.83
CA ALA A 25 7.64 6.00 -2.50
C ALA A 25 8.65 7.14 -2.58
N ASP A 26 9.57 7.08 -3.54
CA ASP A 26 10.58 8.15 -3.74
C ASP A 26 9.90 9.47 -4.08
N LYS A 27 8.90 9.46 -4.95
CA LYS A 27 8.14 10.64 -5.32
C LYS A 27 7.45 11.28 -4.11
N LEU A 28 6.75 10.47 -3.31
CA LEU A 28 6.05 10.96 -2.13
C LEU A 28 7.03 11.49 -1.07
N GLN A 29 8.16 10.81 -0.88
CA GLN A 29 9.20 11.27 0.04
C GLN A 29 9.79 12.60 -0.41
N SER A 30 10.00 12.78 -1.71
CA SER A 30 10.51 14.05 -2.24
C SER A 30 9.55 15.22 -2.00
N LEU A 31 8.26 14.93 -1.80
CA LEU A 31 7.24 15.92 -1.45
C LEU A 31 7.11 16.14 0.07
N GLY A 32 7.97 15.50 0.86
CA GLY A 32 8.00 15.67 2.30
C GLY A 32 7.16 14.69 3.11
N HIS A 33 6.62 13.64 2.46
CA HIS A 33 5.83 12.62 3.17
C HIS A 33 6.70 11.52 3.76
N GLU A 34 6.27 10.96 4.89
CA GLU A 34 6.75 9.68 5.38
C GLU A 34 5.94 8.61 4.69
N VAL A 35 6.58 7.58 4.13
CA VAL A 35 5.92 6.59 3.29
C VAL A 35 5.98 5.20 3.92
N VAL A 36 4.84 4.50 3.92
CA VAL A 36 4.76 3.09 4.29
C VAL A 36 4.53 2.28 3.02
N ASN A 37 5.52 1.47 2.65
CA ASN A 37 5.48 0.61 1.47
C ASN A 37 5.14 -0.82 1.93
N PRO A 38 4.01 -1.40 1.50
CA PRO A 38 3.60 -2.74 1.96
C PRO A 38 4.56 -3.85 1.53
N LEU A 39 5.37 -3.62 0.50
CA LEU A 39 6.40 -4.60 0.09
C LEU A 39 7.57 -4.65 1.08
N CYS A 40 7.63 -3.72 2.03
CA CYS A 40 8.64 -3.66 3.08
C CYS A 40 7.99 -3.95 4.45
N ASN A 41 7.00 -4.84 4.51
CA ASN A 41 6.27 -5.13 5.76
C ASN A 41 6.98 -6.15 6.67
N GLY A 42 8.16 -6.63 6.29
CA GLY A 42 8.94 -7.57 7.10
C GLY A 42 8.56 -9.03 6.91
N LEU A 43 7.54 -9.34 6.11
CA LEU A 43 7.11 -10.71 5.84
C LEU A 43 7.74 -11.22 4.54
N SER A 44 7.85 -12.56 4.44
CA SER A 44 8.32 -13.25 3.25
C SER A 44 7.20 -13.42 2.24
N GLU A 45 7.56 -13.53 0.95
CA GLU A 45 6.61 -13.85 -0.12
C GLU A 45 5.90 -15.20 0.13
N THR A 46 6.53 -16.10 0.91
CA THR A 46 5.96 -17.40 1.24
C THR A 46 5.03 -17.37 2.44
N ASP A 47 4.93 -16.25 3.14
CA ASP A 47 3.95 -16.10 4.22
C ASP A 47 2.55 -16.06 3.63
N PRO A 48 1.53 -16.57 4.34
CA PRO A 48 0.18 -16.61 3.79
C PRO A 48 -0.39 -15.20 3.57
N TRP A 49 -1.28 -15.10 2.59
CA TRP A 49 -1.91 -13.82 2.22
C TRP A 49 -2.58 -13.13 3.41
N GLU A 50 -3.21 -13.92 4.29
CA GLU A 50 -3.90 -13.39 5.48
C GLU A 50 -2.91 -12.70 6.43
N ALA A 51 -1.68 -13.21 6.54
CA ALA A 51 -0.64 -12.59 7.35
C ALA A 51 -0.21 -11.25 6.75
N HIS A 52 -0.08 -11.19 5.43
CA HIS A 52 0.27 -9.95 4.73
C HIS A 52 -0.82 -8.89 4.91
N ILE A 53 -2.09 -9.24 4.67
CA ILE A 53 -3.17 -8.27 4.77
C ILE A 53 -3.38 -7.78 6.21
N ALA A 54 -3.23 -8.64 7.20
CA ALA A 54 -3.34 -8.25 8.60
C ALA A 54 -2.23 -7.26 8.99
N LYS A 55 -0.99 -7.52 8.58
CA LYS A 55 0.13 -6.63 8.84
C LYS A 55 -0.05 -5.29 8.13
N ASP A 56 -0.48 -5.35 6.88
CA ASP A 56 -0.66 -4.15 6.06
C ASP A 56 -1.76 -3.25 6.62
N ILE A 57 -2.88 -3.83 7.08
CA ILE A 57 -3.95 -3.06 7.71
C ILE A 57 -3.49 -2.43 9.01
N ALA A 58 -2.73 -3.16 9.84
CA ALA A 58 -2.18 -2.60 11.07
C ALA A 58 -1.28 -1.38 10.76
N ASN A 59 -0.45 -1.48 9.73
CA ASN A 59 0.40 -0.38 9.30
C ASN A 59 -0.40 0.78 8.71
N LEU A 60 -1.43 0.46 7.90
CA LEU A 60 -2.30 1.46 7.28
C LEU A 60 -2.99 2.33 8.34
N LEU A 61 -3.50 1.71 9.40
CA LEU A 61 -4.23 2.43 10.45
C LEU A 61 -3.34 3.38 11.26
N GLN A 62 -2.02 3.28 11.12
CA GLN A 62 -1.08 4.23 11.71
C GLN A 62 -0.78 5.41 10.79
N CYS A 63 -1.30 5.41 9.56
CA CYS A 63 -1.07 6.45 8.59
C CYS A 63 -2.19 7.50 8.61
N GLU A 64 -1.90 8.66 8.04
CA GLU A 64 -2.86 9.75 7.86
C GLU A 64 -3.52 9.73 6.49
N GLY A 65 -2.86 9.10 5.51
CA GLY A 65 -3.34 9.02 4.15
C GLY A 65 -3.01 7.69 3.49
N ILE A 66 -3.71 7.43 2.41
CA ILE A 66 -3.47 6.27 1.55
C ILE A 66 -3.35 6.76 0.11
N TYR A 67 -2.37 6.24 -0.62
CA TYR A 67 -2.15 6.56 -2.03
C TYR A 67 -2.46 5.32 -2.86
N MET A 68 -3.55 5.39 -3.64
CA MET A 68 -4.03 4.27 -4.44
C MET A 68 -3.36 4.27 -5.81
N LEU A 69 -2.61 3.23 -6.12
CA LEU A 69 -2.00 3.07 -7.44
C LEU A 69 -3.03 2.69 -8.48
N GLN A 70 -2.86 3.16 -9.71
CA GLN A 70 -3.77 2.83 -10.81
C GLN A 70 -3.89 1.31 -10.97
N GLY A 71 -5.12 0.80 -11.14
CA GLY A 71 -5.40 -0.63 -11.23
C GLY A 71 -5.71 -1.29 -9.89
N TRP A 72 -5.76 -0.53 -8.80
CA TRP A 72 -6.02 -1.07 -7.47
C TRP A 72 -7.36 -1.81 -7.36
N GLU A 73 -8.34 -1.43 -8.18
CA GLU A 73 -9.67 -2.04 -8.14
C GLU A 73 -9.64 -3.53 -8.52
N GLU A 74 -8.61 -3.97 -9.20
CA GLU A 74 -8.42 -5.37 -9.59
C GLU A 74 -7.78 -6.21 -8.48
N SER A 75 -7.45 -5.61 -7.35
CA SER A 75 -6.78 -6.26 -6.22
C SER A 75 -7.71 -6.36 -5.02
N GLN A 76 -7.97 -7.59 -4.56
CA GLN A 76 -8.77 -7.80 -3.36
C GLN A 76 -8.14 -7.11 -2.14
N GLY A 77 -6.82 -7.26 -1.97
CA GLY A 77 -6.11 -6.62 -0.86
C GLY A 77 -6.21 -5.10 -0.90
N ALA A 78 -5.99 -4.51 -2.07
CA ALA A 78 -6.09 -3.06 -2.23
C ALA A 78 -7.50 -2.55 -2.00
N ARG A 79 -8.53 -3.31 -2.43
CA ARG A 79 -9.92 -2.94 -2.16
C ARG A 79 -10.24 -2.94 -0.67
N ILE A 80 -9.72 -3.92 0.08
CA ILE A 80 -9.88 -3.99 1.53
C ILE A 80 -9.19 -2.79 2.19
N GLU A 81 -7.97 -2.48 1.78
CA GLU A 81 -7.21 -1.35 2.31
C GLU A 81 -7.91 -0.02 2.02
N HIS A 82 -8.41 0.14 0.81
CA HIS A 82 -9.16 1.34 0.42
C HIS A 82 -10.41 1.52 1.28
N ALA A 83 -11.21 0.46 1.46
CA ALA A 83 -12.42 0.52 2.28
C ALA A 83 -12.09 0.84 3.74
N MET A 84 -11.03 0.22 4.27
CA MET A 84 -10.60 0.47 5.65
C MET A 84 -10.12 1.90 5.83
N ALA A 85 -9.36 2.43 4.88
CA ALA A 85 -8.89 3.81 4.92
C ALA A 85 -10.04 4.80 4.92
N LYS A 86 -11.05 4.56 4.10
CA LYS A 86 -12.25 5.42 4.06
C LYS A 86 -13.03 5.34 5.37
N ASP A 87 -13.21 4.15 5.90
CA ASP A 87 -13.93 3.95 7.16
C ASP A 87 -13.18 4.61 8.33
N ALA A 88 -11.87 4.55 8.34
CA ALA A 88 -11.02 5.19 9.34
C ALA A 88 -10.82 6.69 9.08
N LYS A 89 -11.43 7.24 8.04
CA LYS A 89 -11.39 8.67 7.67
C LYS A 89 -9.99 9.17 7.32
N LEU A 90 -9.16 8.31 6.73
CA LEU A 90 -7.88 8.72 6.19
C LEU A 90 -8.09 9.55 4.92
N ILE A 91 -7.10 10.38 4.60
CA ILE A 91 -7.10 11.12 3.33
C ILE A 91 -6.77 10.13 2.21
N VAL A 92 -7.62 10.08 1.18
CA VAL A 92 -7.43 9.15 0.05
C VAL A 92 -6.91 9.92 -1.15
N PHE A 93 -5.75 9.50 -1.65
CA PHE A 93 -5.16 10.01 -2.89
C PHE A 93 -5.24 8.92 -3.95
N TYR A 94 -5.45 9.31 -5.19
CA TYR A 94 -5.47 8.42 -6.35
C TYR A 94 -4.36 8.83 -7.33
N GLU A 95 -3.64 7.82 -7.81
CA GLU A 95 -2.61 8.02 -8.83
C GLU A 95 -3.21 8.52 -10.15
#